data_aba720ac0c5fb8ad4ea592c7525695cd
#
_entry.id   aba720ac0c5fb8ad4ea592c7525695cd
#
_cell.length_a   1.000
_cell.length_b   1.000
_cell.length_c   1.000
_cell.angle_alpha   90.00
_cell.angle_beta   90.00
_cell.angle_gamma   90.00
#
_symmetry.space_group_name_H-M   'P 1'
#
loop_
_entity.id
_entity.type
_entity.pdbx_description
1 polymer ?
#
loop_
_entity_poly.entity_id
_entity_poly.type
_entity_poly.pdbx_seq_one_letter_code
_entity_poly.pdbx_strand_id
1 'polypeptide(L)'
;MNLPDITEVVAMGEFDQPFDGIPADSEQEFSAKIADVDIRDDFMFSYVMCNRQICTELLQYLLPDRKISRIEYYELGDDGTERPESASQKGEPLKLDTQKSLNEAFNRRTVRLDVYIDDGKSVYNLEMQTTRHAGLAKRARLYQAHMDINQLQRGQFYTRLRPSFVIFICTFDPFDEGRYLYSFRNVCRETGAELDDEAYKLFFNTAGTRGQISDSLREILRYMNDPKSYPVDKAELPLIRSIDEAVGEAKMSNEWRHAYMIYQIHQQDAELRGEERGEKRNMVKTAMGMLRENLPIEMISRITGLSISEINKLKAAPSAT
;
A
#
# COMPACT_ATOMS: atom_id res chain seq x y z
N MET A 1 -17.23 -0.58 21.15
CA MET A 1 -15.76 -0.59 20.92
C MET A 1 -15.47 0.68 20.17
N ASN A 2 -14.75 1.64 20.75
CA ASN A 2 -14.50 2.90 20.08
C ASN A 2 -13.38 2.70 19.03
N LEU A 3 -13.69 3.02 17.79
CA LEU A 3 -12.72 3.10 16.69
C LEU A 3 -11.78 4.28 16.92
N PRO A 4 -10.54 4.26 16.41
CA PRO A 4 -9.55 5.30 16.62
C PRO A 4 -9.99 6.65 16.06
N ASP A 5 -9.57 7.74 16.71
CA ASP A 5 -9.79 9.12 16.26
C ASP A 5 -8.90 9.40 15.03
N ILE A 6 -9.54 9.58 13.87
CA ILE A 6 -8.88 9.78 12.58
C ILE A 6 -8.31 11.20 12.44
N THR A 7 -8.62 12.10 13.36
CA THR A 7 -8.19 13.51 13.30
C THR A 7 -6.66 13.64 13.27
N GLU A 8 -5.91 12.66 13.80
CA GLU A 8 -4.45 12.65 13.78
C GLU A 8 -3.84 12.08 12.49
N VAL A 9 -4.57 11.28 11.74
CA VAL A 9 -4.14 10.83 10.40
C VAL A 9 -4.12 12.00 9.40
N VAL A 10 -4.92 13.03 9.66
CA VAL A 10 -5.06 14.22 8.81
C VAL A 10 -4.06 15.33 9.18
N ALA A 11 -3.51 15.34 10.39
CA ALA A 11 -2.68 16.42 10.92
C ALA A 11 -1.26 16.53 10.33
N MET A 12 -0.85 15.67 9.40
CA MET A 12 0.46 15.76 8.72
C MET A 12 0.47 16.55 7.41
N GLY A 13 -0.61 17.27 7.10
CA GLY A 13 -0.62 18.26 6.01
C GLY A 13 -1.09 19.58 6.59
N GLU A 14 -0.25 20.63 6.53
CA GLU A 14 -0.61 22.00 6.84
C GLU A 14 -1.83 22.46 6.01
N PHE A 15 -3.04 22.27 6.54
CA PHE A 15 -4.26 22.90 6.04
C PHE A 15 -5.08 23.44 7.19
N ASP A 16 -4.69 24.64 7.63
CA ASP A 16 -5.46 25.47 8.55
C ASP A 16 -6.39 26.40 7.75
N GLN A 17 -7.37 25.83 7.04
CA GLN A 17 -8.52 26.56 6.50
C GLN A 17 -9.77 25.67 6.60
N PRO A 18 -10.88 26.17 7.17
CA PRO A 18 -12.14 25.47 7.16
C PRO A 18 -12.65 25.35 5.70
N PHE A 19 -12.95 24.14 5.27
CA PHE A 19 -13.54 23.86 3.97
C PHE A 19 -15.02 24.24 4.01
N ASP A 20 -15.32 25.48 3.59
CA ASP A 20 -16.71 25.93 3.40
C ASP A 20 -17.23 25.45 2.04
N GLY A 21 -18.13 24.47 2.10
CA GLY A 21 -19.10 24.22 1.03
C GLY A 21 -18.65 23.32 -0.12
N ILE A 22 -18.77 22.00 0.05
CA ILE A 22 -18.90 21.10 -1.10
C ILE A 22 -20.26 21.41 -1.78
N PRO A 23 -20.34 21.62 -3.12
CA PRO A 23 -21.60 21.74 -3.80
C PRO A 23 -22.48 20.50 -3.57
N ALA A 24 -23.79 20.66 -3.39
CA ALA A 24 -24.71 19.57 -3.06
C ALA A 24 -24.67 18.39 -4.08
N ASP A 25 -24.41 18.68 -5.35
CA ASP A 25 -24.24 17.67 -6.39
C ASP A 25 -22.99 16.81 -6.18
N SER A 26 -21.91 17.40 -5.68
CA SER A 26 -20.68 16.67 -5.37
C SER A 26 -20.79 15.81 -4.10
N GLU A 27 -21.65 16.19 -3.15
CA GLU A 27 -21.89 15.41 -1.94
C GLU A 27 -22.69 14.13 -2.24
N GLN A 28 -23.65 14.19 -3.16
CA GLN A 28 -24.37 13.01 -3.63
C GLN A 28 -23.48 12.05 -4.40
N GLU A 29 -22.65 12.57 -5.29
CA GLU A 29 -21.67 11.77 -6.05
C GLU A 29 -20.64 11.11 -5.13
N PHE A 30 -20.13 11.84 -4.13
CA PHE A 30 -19.21 11.33 -3.15
C PHE A 30 -19.87 10.25 -2.27
N SER A 31 -21.10 10.45 -1.84
CA SER A 31 -21.86 9.45 -1.07
C SER A 31 -22.09 8.17 -1.86
N ALA A 32 -22.36 8.27 -3.16
CA ALA A 32 -22.47 7.11 -4.04
C ALA A 32 -21.13 6.36 -4.17
N LYS A 33 -20.01 7.08 -4.31
CA LYS A 33 -18.67 6.48 -4.32
C LYS A 33 -18.37 5.73 -3.02
N ILE A 34 -18.67 6.32 -1.86
CA ILE A 34 -18.46 5.65 -0.55
C ILE A 34 -19.31 4.37 -0.46
N ALA A 35 -20.57 4.39 -0.92
CA ALA A 35 -21.40 3.20 -0.90
C ALA A 35 -20.75 2.03 -1.66
N ASP A 36 -20.00 2.34 -2.71
CA ASP A 36 -19.33 1.36 -3.57
C ASP A 36 -17.99 0.84 -3.06
N VAL A 37 -17.38 1.54 -2.09
CA VAL A 37 -16.11 1.11 -1.45
C VAL A 37 -16.32 -0.21 -0.71
N ASP A 38 -15.37 -1.12 -0.81
CA ASP A 38 -15.34 -2.36 -0.05
C ASP A 38 -13.91 -2.65 0.46
N ILE A 39 -13.72 -3.81 1.10
CA ILE A 39 -12.42 -4.18 1.69
C ILE A 39 -11.26 -4.22 0.68
N ARG A 40 -11.52 -4.21 -0.62
CA ARG A 40 -10.50 -4.21 -1.67
C ARG A 40 -9.90 -2.83 -1.94
N ASP A 41 -10.57 -1.77 -1.52
CA ASP A 41 -10.00 -0.41 -1.55
C ASP A 41 -8.82 -0.35 -0.55
N ASP A 42 -7.69 0.19 -0.97
CA ASP A 42 -6.46 0.20 -0.18
C ASP A 42 -6.58 1.03 1.11
N PHE A 43 -7.31 2.16 1.06
CA PHE A 43 -7.58 2.97 2.24
C PHE A 43 -8.53 2.25 3.22
N MET A 44 -9.59 1.61 2.72
CA MET A 44 -10.50 0.83 3.54
C MET A 44 -9.79 -0.39 4.14
N PHE A 45 -8.98 -1.09 3.35
CA PHE A 45 -8.21 -2.23 3.82
C PHE A 45 -7.28 -1.83 4.96
N SER A 46 -6.49 -0.77 4.76
CA SER A 46 -5.61 -0.24 5.79
C SER A 46 -6.39 0.11 7.06
N TYR A 47 -7.53 0.78 6.93
CA TYR A 47 -8.38 1.15 8.06
C TYR A 47 -8.92 -0.05 8.83
N VAL A 48 -9.48 -1.06 8.14
CA VAL A 48 -10.00 -2.28 8.78
C VAL A 48 -8.89 -3.07 9.46
N MET A 49 -7.70 -3.14 8.85
CA MET A 49 -6.53 -3.81 9.43
C MET A 49 -5.95 -3.08 10.64
N CYS A 50 -6.39 -1.85 10.93
CA CYS A 50 -6.14 -1.17 12.19
C CYS A 50 -6.80 -1.88 13.38
N ASN A 51 -7.84 -2.65 13.17
CA ASN A 51 -8.40 -3.50 14.20
C ASN A 51 -7.47 -4.68 14.47
N ARG A 52 -6.81 -4.66 15.64
CA ARG A 52 -5.82 -5.67 16.05
C ARG A 52 -6.34 -7.10 15.97
N GLN A 53 -7.58 -7.30 16.37
CA GLN A 53 -8.16 -8.64 16.37
C GLN A 53 -8.35 -9.13 14.96
N ILE A 54 -8.96 -8.33 14.08
CA ILE A 54 -9.16 -8.66 12.66
C ILE A 54 -7.81 -8.94 12.00
N CYS A 55 -6.83 -8.06 12.21
CA CYS A 55 -5.51 -8.19 11.62
C CYS A 55 -4.77 -9.44 12.10
N THR A 56 -4.80 -9.72 13.41
CA THR A 56 -4.18 -10.93 13.98
C THR A 56 -4.82 -12.21 13.45
N GLU A 57 -6.14 -12.25 13.42
CA GLU A 57 -6.89 -13.41 12.91
C GLU A 57 -6.62 -13.63 11.42
N LEU A 58 -6.63 -12.58 10.61
CA LEU A 58 -6.30 -12.68 9.19
C LEU A 58 -4.88 -13.22 8.98
N LEU A 59 -3.89 -12.64 9.65
CA LEU A 59 -2.52 -13.14 9.58
C LEU A 59 -2.39 -14.60 10.01
N GLN A 60 -3.12 -15.03 11.01
CA GLN A 60 -3.10 -16.42 11.45
C GLN A 60 -3.66 -17.39 10.39
N TYR A 61 -4.66 -16.97 9.61
CA TYR A 61 -5.16 -17.77 8.48
C TYR A 61 -4.18 -17.75 7.28
N LEU A 62 -3.52 -16.63 7.03
CA LEU A 62 -2.52 -16.52 5.96
C LEU A 62 -1.24 -17.29 6.28
N LEU A 63 -0.89 -17.43 7.56
CA LEU A 63 0.35 -18.04 8.07
C LEU A 63 0.03 -19.11 9.13
N PRO A 64 -0.62 -20.23 8.77
CA PRO A 64 -1.10 -21.23 9.73
C PRO A 64 0.00 -21.91 10.53
N ASP A 65 1.20 -22.05 9.94
CA ASP A 65 2.36 -22.68 10.59
C ASP A 65 3.08 -21.75 11.60
N ARG A 66 2.63 -20.51 11.72
CA ARG A 66 3.18 -19.53 12.65
C ARG A 66 2.17 -19.18 13.73
N LYS A 67 2.65 -19.07 14.95
CA LYS A 67 1.84 -18.53 16.04
C LYS A 67 2.04 -17.02 16.04
N ILE A 68 1.07 -16.28 15.51
CA ILE A 68 1.06 -14.83 15.56
C ILE A 68 0.86 -14.41 17.01
N SER A 69 1.84 -13.71 17.55
CA SER A 69 1.81 -13.15 18.91
C SER A 69 0.91 -11.93 18.94
N ARG A 70 0.67 -11.38 20.14
CA ARG A 70 -0.07 -10.14 20.27
C ARG A 70 0.63 -9.04 19.46
N ILE A 71 -0.09 -8.45 18.52
CA ILE A 71 0.40 -7.32 17.73
C ILE A 71 0.57 -6.13 18.67
N GLU A 72 1.76 -5.57 18.71
CA GLU A 72 2.05 -4.31 19.38
C GLU A 72 2.23 -3.24 18.31
N TYR A 73 1.50 -2.15 18.42
CA TYR A 73 1.71 -0.97 17.61
C TYR A 73 2.62 -0.02 18.37
N TYR A 74 3.55 0.60 17.66
CA TYR A 74 4.49 1.55 18.23
C TYR A 74 4.08 2.96 17.80
N GLU A 75 3.98 3.86 18.76
CA GLU A 75 3.83 5.29 18.50
C GLU A 75 5.22 5.88 18.26
N LEU A 76 5.34 6.72 17.22
CA LEU A 76 6.50 7.60 17.08
C LEU A 76 6.28 8.80 18.02
N GLY A 77 7.12 8.94 19.03
CA GLY A 77 7.18 10.17 19.82
C GLY A 77 7.64 11.35 18.97
N ASP A 78 7.31 12.58 19.39
CA ASP A 78 7.73 13.83 18.72
C ASP A 78 9.27 13.94 18.55
N ASP A 79 10.02 13.12 19.25
CA ASP A 79 11.49 12.97 19.20
C ASP A 79 11.96 11.88 18.21
N GLY A 80 11.03 11.25 17.46
CA GLY A 80 11.32 10.15 16.53
C GLY A 80 11.66 8.81 17.21
N THR A 81 11.42 8.69 18.52
CA THR A 81 11.61 7.43 19.24
C THR A 81 10.36 6.57 19.19
N GLU A 82 10.51 5.28 18.90
CA GLU A 82 9.41 4.30 18.96
C GLU A 82 9.11 3.98 20.44
N ARG A 83 7.86 4.17 20.85
CA ARG A 83 7.37 3.81 22.20
C ARG A 83 6.25 2.78 22.07
N PRO A 84 6.29 1.68 22.85
CA PRO A 84 5.17 0.75 22.86
C PRO A 84 3.95 1.44 23.49
N GLU A 85 2.80 1.29 22.85
CA GLU A 85 1.52 1.87 23.30
C GLU A 85 1.11 1.47 24.74
N SER A 86 1.68 0.38 25.28
CA SER A 86 1.48 -0.04 26.66
C SER A 86 1.94 1.01 27.71
N ALA A 87 2.68 2.04 27.29
CA ALA A 87 3.12 3.14 28.14
C ALA A 87 2.10 4.30 28.19
N SER A 88 1.12 4.34 27.31
CA SER A 88 0.06 5.36 27.30
C SER A 88 -1.10 4.92 28.19
N GLN A 89 -1.63 5.84 28.98
CA GLN A 89 -2.75 5.57 29.90
C GLN A 89 -4.01 5.21 29.13
N LYS A 90 -4.79 4.29 29.68
CA LYS A 90 -6.08 3.80 29.18
C LYS A 90 -6.95 4.93 28.60
N GLY A 91 -7.22 4.88 27.30
CA GLY A 91 -8.35 5.61 26.72
C GLY A 91 -8.07 6.47 25.49
N GLU A 92 -6.83 6.59 25.01
CA GLU A 92 -6.57 7.29 23.74
C GLU A 92 -6.61 6.34 22.53
N PRO A 93 -7.23 6.79 21.41
CA PRO A 93 -7.33 5.99 20.20
C PRO A 93 -5.96 5.74 19.57
N LEU A 94 -5.80 4.57 18.96
CA LEU A 94 -4.58 4.13 18.27
C LEU A 94 -4.17 5.09 17.17
N LYS A 95 -2.97 5.67 17.30
CA LYS A 95 -2.27 6.23 16.16
C LYS A 95 -1.69 5.07 15.35
N LEU A 96 -2.36 4.72 14.27
CA LEU A 96 -1.83 3.81 13.28
C LEU A 96 -1.01 4.60 12.29
N ASP A 97 0.27 4.28 12.21
CA ASP A 97 1.06 4.73 11.07
C ASP A 97 0.75 3.83 9.86
N THR A 98 -0.48 3.98 9.35
CA THR A 98 -0.93 3.31 8.11
C THR A 98 -0.11 3.76 6.89
N GLN A 99 0.85 4.68 7.09
CA GLN A 99 1.65 5.27 6.04
C GLN A 99 3.04 5.62 6.52
N LYS A 100 3.79 4.66 7.06
CA LYS A 100 5.19 4.88 7.39
C LYS A 100 5.97 5.23 6.12
N SER A 101 6.14 6.52 5.88
CA SER A 101 6.92 7.01 4.75
C SER A 101 8.38 7.13 5.13
N LEU A 102 9.24 6.44 4.38
CA LEU A 102 10.68 6.61 4.43
C LEU A 102 11.09 7.95 3.83
N ASN A 103 11.21 8.98 4.64
CA ASN A 103 11.52 10.30 4.12
C ASN A 103 12.96 10.77 4.30
N GLU A 104 13.81 10.14 5.10
CA GLU A 104 15.07 10.79 5.43
C GLU A 104 16.35 10.17 4.84
N ALA A 105 16.35 8.90 4.43
CA ALA A 105 17.57 8.27 3.93
C ALA A 105 17.71 8.24 2.41
N PHE A 106 16.62 8.36 1.66
CA PHE A 106 16.64 8.29 0.20
C PHE A 106 15.71 9.32 -0.44
N ASN A 107 16.22 10.46 -0.71
CA ASN A 107 15.54 11.63 -1.36
C ASN A 107 14.92 11.35 -2.76
N ARG A 108 14.51 10.12 -3.09
CA ARG A 108 14.06 9.77 -4.45
C ARG A 108 12.75 8.99 -4.59
N ARG A 109 12.25 8.33 -3.55
CA ARG A 109 10.93 7.67 -3.57
C ARG A 109 10.45 7.42 -2.13
N THR A 110 9.30 7.95 -1.81
CA THR A 110 8.56 7.58 -0.59
C THR A 110 8.02 6.16 -0.79
N VAL A 111 8.33 5.25 0.12
CA VAL A 111 7.72 3.90 0.17
C VAL A 111 6.59 3.98 1.17
N ARG A 112 5.38 3.72 0.71
CA ARG A 112 4.18 3.61 1.52
C ARG A 112 3.85 2.13 1.65
N LEU A 113 3.72 1.64 2.88
CA LEU A 113 3.22 0.31 3.19
C LEU A 113 1.76 0.43 3.59
N ASP A 114 0.89 -0.46 3.08
CA ASP A 114 -0.54 -0.41 3.41
C ASP A 114 -0.74 -0.73 4.90
N VAL A 115 -0.16 -1.83 5.37
CA VAL A 115 -0.23 -2.22 6.79
C VAL A 115 1.11 -2.81 7.22
N TYR A 116 1.82 -2.13 8.13
CA TYR A 116 3.04 -2.64 8.77
C TYR A 116 2.72 -3.16 10.17
N ILE A 117 3.16 -4.38 10.49
CA ILE A 117 2.84 -5.07 11.71
C ILE A 117 4.11 -5.63 12.32
N ASP A 118 4.27 -5.44 13.62
CA ASP A 118 5.34 -6.03 14.42
C ASP A 118 4.71 -6.82 15.58
N ASP A 119 5.01 -8.12 15.67
CA ASP A 119 4.52 -8.99 16.76
C ASP A 119 5.60 -9.27 17.82
N GLY A 120 6.71 -8.53 17.79
CA GLY A 120 7.86 -8.70 18.65
C GLY A 120 8.80 -9.86 18.26
N LYS A 121 8.35 -10.77 17.40
CA LYS A 121 9.12 -11.92 16.91
C LYS A 121 9.39 -11.85 15.41
N SER A 122 8.47 -11.27 14.67
CA SER A 122 8.50 -11.12 13.22
C SER A 122 7.90 -9.79 12.83
N VAL A 123 8.19 -9.34 11.62
CA VAL A 123 7.58 -8.16 11.02
C VAL A 123 6.86 -8.55 9.73
N TYR A 124 5.72 -7.91 9.50
CA TYR A 124 4.85 -8.21 8.37
C TYR A 124 4.49 -6.92 7.64
N ASN A 125 4.46 -6.99 6.32
CA ASN A 125 3.79 -6.00 5.48
C ASN A 125 2.64 -6.70 4.76
N LEU A 126 1.42 -6.20 4.94
CA LEU A 126 0.22 -6.74 4.33
C LEU A 126 -0.35 -5.73 3.35
N GLU A 127 -0.55 -6.15 2.11
CA GLU A 127 -0.92 -5.30 0.97
C GLU A 127 -2.12 -5.88 0.21
N MET A 128 -3.12 -5.05 -0.07
CA MET A 128 -4.20 -5.40 -0.99
C MET A 128 -3.86 -4.92 -2.41
N GLN A 129 -4.04 -5.78 -3.40
CA GLN A 129 -3.76 -5.46 -4.80
C GLN A 129 -4.93 -5.82 -5.70
N THR A 130 -5.61 -4.82 -6.22
CA THR A 130 -6.75 -4.99 -7.13
C THR A 130 -6.38 -4.82 -8.60
N THR A 131 -5.24 -4.20 -8.87
CA THR A 131 -4.77 -3.92 -10.23
C THR A 131 -3.41 -4.52 -10.49
N ARG A 132 -3.26 -5.13 -11.68
CA ARG A 132 -1.99 -5.71 -12.09
C ARG A 132 -1.01 -4.60 -12.48
N HIS A 133 0.07 -4.45 -11.73
CA HIS A 133 1.14 -3.53 -12.02
C HIS A 133 2.41 -4.24 -12.44
N ALA A 134 3.08 -3.72 -13.48
CA ALA A 134 4.40 -4.20 -13.84
C ALA A 134 5.40 -3.96 -12.70
N GLY A 135 6.16 -4.99 -12.34
CA GLY A 135 7.20 -4.86 -11.32
C GLY A 135 6.78 -5.18 -9.88
N LEU A 136 5.65 -5.87 -9.66
CA LEU A 136 5.19 -6.30 -8.35
C LEU A 136 6.28 -7.03 -7.54
N ALA A 137 7.02 -7.94 -8.17
CA ALA A 137 8.15 -8.63 -7.54
C ALA A 137 9.29 -7.69 -7.11
N LYS A 138 9.55 -6.62 -7.88
CA LYS A 138 10.53 -5.59 -7.50
C LYS A 138 10.02 -4.72 -6.36
N ARG A 139 8.70 -4.47 -6.31
CA ARG A 139 8.05 -3.76 -5.22
C ARG A 139 8.14 -4.57 -3.91
N ALA A 140 7.88 -5.87 -3.96
CA ALA A 140 8.07 -6.77 -2.84
C ALA A 140 9.51 -6.73 -2.28
N ARG A 141 10.52 -6.71 -3.17
CA ARG A 141 11.92 -6.56 -2.76
C ARG A 141 12.20 -5.22 -2.09
N LEU A 142 11.61 -4.13 -2.59
CA LEU A 142 11.78 -2.80 -2.02
C LEU A 142 11.15 -2.73 -0.62
N TYR A 143 9.97 -3.30 -0.46
CA TYR A 143 9.27 -3.38 0.83
C TYR A 143 10.07 -4.21 1.85
N GLN A 144 10.61 -5.33 1.42
CA GLN A 144 11.50 -6.16 2.25
C GLN A 144 12.69 -5.34 2.78
N ALA A 145 13.40 -4.66 1.88
CA ALA A 145 14.55 -3.83 2.26
C ALA A 145 14.15 -2.70 3.22
N HIS A 146 12.95 -2.13 3.04
CA HIS A 146 12.43 -1.13 3.93
C HIS A 146 12.18 -1.67 5.34
N MET A 147 11.52 -2.81 5.44
CA MET A 147 11.26 -3.48 6.71
C MET A 147 12.56 -3.80 7.43
N ASP A 148 13.56 -4.31 6.71
CA ASP A 148 14.86 -4.69 7.30
C ASP A 148 15.64 -3.46 7.83
N ILE A 149 15.62 -2.34 7.09
CA ILE A 149 16.25 -1.08 7.55
C ILE A 149 15.58 -0.57 8.83
N ASN A 150 14.25 -0.67 8.93
CA ASN A 150 13.51 -0.20 10.11
C ASN A 150 13.73 -1.08 11.36
N GLN A 151 14.16 -2.32 11.19
CA GLN A 151 14.44 -3.21 12.31
C GLN A 151 15.78 -2.93 13.01
N LEU A 152 16.75 -2.30 12.31
CA LEU A 152 18.11 -2.13 12.82
C LEU A 152 18.45 -0.66 13.02
N GLN A 153 18.89 -0.33 14.23
CA GLN A 153 19.52 0.94 14.52
C GLN A 153 21.02 0.89 14.20
N ARG A 154 21.63 2.07 14.01
CA ARG A 154 23.05 2.19 13.74
C ARG A 154 23.90 1.49 14.83
N GLY A 155 24.75 0.56 14.41
CA GLY A 155 25.65 -0.18 15.30
C GLY A 155 25.07 -1.48 15.88
N GLN A 156 23.84 -1.85 15.52
CA GLN A 156 23.28 -3.14 15.88
C GLN A 156 23.80 -4.26 14.96
N PHE A 157 23.83 -5.49 15.48
CA PHE A 157 24.27 -6.67 14.74
C PHE A 157 23.16 -7.17 13.81
N TYR A 158 23.53 -7.63 12.62
CA TYR A 158 22.59 -8.22 11.64
C TYR A 158 21.80 -9.42 12.18
N THR A 159 22.36 -10.15 13.15
CA THR A 159 21.68 -11.27 13.84
C THR A 159 20.43 -10.83 14.63
N ARG A 160 20.16 -9.54 14.73
CA ARG A 160 18.93 -9.01 15.33
C ARG A 160 17.80 -8.82 14.34
N LEU A 161 18.06 -8.98 13.03
CA LEU A 161 16.99 -9.03 12.05
C LEU A 161 16.07 -10.21 12.36
N ARG A 162 14.81 -9.92 12.47
CA ARG A 162 13.75 -10.90 12.72
C ARG A 162 13.15 -11.36 11.39
N PRO A 163 12.53 -12.52 11.35
CA PRO A 163 11.80 -12.96 10.16
C PRO A 163 10.88 -11.88 9.64
N SER A 164 10.90 -11.65 8.34
CA SER A 164 10.13 -10.59 7.69
C SER A 164 9.30 -11.13 6.53
N PHE A 165 8.02 -10.70 6.48
CA PHE A 165 7.02 -11.21 5.56
C PHE A 165 6.41 -10.08 4.75
N VAL A 166 6.63 -10.08 3.44
CA VAL A 166 5.90 -9.22 2.51
C VAL A 166 4.77 -10.04 1.91
N ILE A 167 3.54 -9.68 2.24
CA ILE A 167 2.33 -10.42 1.92
C ILE A 167 1.45 -9.57 1.01
N PHE A 168 1.17 -10.07 -0.19
CA PHE A 168 0.20 -9.47 -1.12
C PHE A 168 -1.04 -10.34 -1.20
N ILE A 169 -2.21 -9.72 -1.06
CA ILE A 169 -3.51 -10.31 -1.40
C ILE A 169 -3.93 -9.70 -2.74
N CYS A 170 -3.95 -10.52 -3.80
CA CYS A 170 -4.20 -10.09 -5.16
C CYS A 170 -5.57 -10.57 -5.63
N THR A 171 -6.42 -9.68 -6.17
CA THR A 171 -7.69 -10.04 -6.81
C THR A 171 -7.50 -10.58 -8.24
N PHE A 172 -6.27 -10.75 -8.67
CA PHE A 172 -5.84 -11.32 -9.93
C PHE A 172 -4.71 -12.31 -9.71
N ASP A 173 -4.45 -13.18 -10.68
CA ASP A 173 -3.30 -14.08 -10.61
C ASP A 173 -2.00 -13.34 -10.95
N PRO A 174 -1.09 -13.13 -9.99
CA PRO A 174 0.13 -12.35 -10.24
C PRO A 174 1.17 -13.06 -11.12
N PHE A 175 1.06 -14.39 -11.30
CA PHE A 175 2.03 -15.21 -12.02
C PHE A 175 1.42 -16.12 -13.10
N ASP A 176 0.11 -16.02 -13.34
CA ASP A 176 -0.63 -16.73 -14.39
C ASP A 176 -0.58 -18.26 -14.31
N GLU A 177 -0.36 -18.86 -13.12
CA GLU A 177 -0.33 -20.29 -12.90
C GLU A 177 -1.58 -20.86 -12.18
N GLY A 178 -2.52 -20.00 -11.82
CA GLY A 178 -3.80 -20.37 -11.19
C GLY A 178 -3.67 -20.84 -9.73
N ARG A 179 -2.54 -20.63 -9.08
CA ARG A 179 -2.36 -21.06 -7.68
C ARG A 179 -3.01 -20.09 -6.71
N TYR A 180 -3.49 -20.62 -5.56
CA TYR A 180 -3.96 -19.80 -4.44
C TYR A 180 -2.84 -19.06 -3.74
N LEU A 181 -1.65 -19.64 -3.65
CA LEU A 181 -0.49 -19.11 -2.96
C LEU A 181 0.78 -19.32 -3.77
N TYR A 182 1.57 -18.27 -3.89
CA TYR A 182 2.95 -18.29 -4.37
C TYR A 182 3.86 -17.84 -3.24
N SER A 183 4.76 -18.72 -2.83
CA SER A 183 5.75 -18.46 -1.79
C SER A 183 7.14 -18.40 -2.37
N PHE A 184 7.87 -17.32 -2.10
CA PHE A 184 9.23 -17.12 -2.59
C PHE A 184 10.21 -17.02 -1.44
N ARG A 185 11.33 -17.72 -1.60
CA ARG A 185 12.51 -17.71 -0.72
C ARG A 185 13.76 -17.63 -1.55
N ASN A 186 14.88 -17.24 -0.94
CA ASN A 186 16.17 -17.25 -1.58
C ASN A 186 16.76 -18.67 -1.55
N VAL A 187 17.20 -19.17 -2.71
CA VAL A 187 17.69 -20.54 -2.89
C VAL A 187 19.03 -20.51 -3.63
N CYS A 188 19.97 -21.30 -3.18
CA CYS A 188 21.25 -21.55 -3.86
C CYS A 188 20.98 -22.34 -5.15
N ARG A 189 21.35 -21.77 -6.31
CA ARG A 189 21.11 -22.40 -7.62
C ARG A 189 21.84 -23.72 -7.78
N GLU A 190 23.04 -23.81 -7.20
CA GLU A 190 23.96 -24.94 -7.37
C GLU A 190 23.54 -26.15 -6.54
N THR A 191 22.95 -25.91 -5.36
CA THR A 191 22.66 -27.00 -4.41
C THR A 191 21.16 -27.20 -4.15
N GLY A 192 20.33 -26.21 -4.50
CA GLY A 192 18.90 -26.19 -4.14
C GLY A 192 18.64 -25.86 -2.65
N ALA A 193 19.68 -25.60 -1.85
CA ALA A 193 19.53 -25.26 -0.46
C ALA A 193 18.93 -23.87 -0.28
N GLU A 194 18.06 -23.70 0.72
CA GLU A 194 17.56 -22.38 1.11
C GLU A 194 18.70 -21.55 1.75
N LEU A 195 18.68 -20.23 1.54
CA LEU A 195 19.65 -19.31 2.15
C LEU A 195 19.39 -19.13 3.65
N ASP A 196 18.16 -19.40 4.09
CA ASP A 196 17.71 -19.29 5.48
C ASP A 196 17.87 -17.86 6.06
N ASP A 197 17.64 -16.86 5.20
CA ASP A 197 17.72 -15.45 5.53
C ASP A 197 16.42 -14.90 6.16
N GLU A 198 15.45 -15.77 6.41
CA GLU A 198 14.15 -15.48 7.02
C GLU A 198 13.34 -14.34 6.32
N ALA A 199 13.62 -14.10 5.05
CA ALA A 199 12.97 -13.08 4.21
C ALA A 199 11.95 -13.72 3.27
N TYR A 200 10.66 -13.60 3.59
CA TYR A 200 9.58 -14.29 2.90
C TYR A 200 8.74 -13.32 2.05
N LYS A 201 8.35 -13.76 0.85
CA LYS A 201 7.42 -13.03 -0.01
C LYS A 201 6.28 -13.96 -0.41
N LEU A 202 5.06 -13.58 -0.04
CA LEU A 202 3.86 -14.38 -0.22
C LEU A 202 2.87 -13.61 -1.07
N PHE A 203 2.32 -14.29 -2.08
CA PHE A 203 1.29 -13.70 -2.94
C PHE A 203 0.08 -14.62 -2.92
N PHE A 204 -0.98 -14.16 -2.30
CA PHE A 204 -2.27 -14.84 -2.28
C PHE A 204 -3.10 -14.38 -3.47
N ASN A 205 -3.60 -15.32 -4.24
CA ASN A 205 -4.46 -15.08 -5.39
C ASN A 205 -5.90 -15.43 -4.98
N THR A 206 -6.76 -14.43 -4.86
CA THR A 206 -8.16 -14.63 -4.43
C THR A 206 -8.99 -15.40 -5.46
N ALA A 207 -8.58 -15.37 -6.74
CA ALA A 207 -9.17 -16.11 -7.85
C ALA A 207 -8.47 -17.46 -8.13
N GLY A 208 -7.59 -17.92 -7.23
CA GLY A 208 -6.84 -19.16 -7.39
C GLY A 208 -7.75 -20.39 -7.46
N THR A 209 -7.27 -21.41 -8.17
CA THR A 209 -7.98 -22.69 -8.34
C THR A 209 -7.08 -23.90 -8.09
N ARG A 210 -5.77 -23.68 -7.92
CA ARG A 210 -4.75 -24.72 -7.82
C ARG A 210 -3.97 -24.61 -6.51
N GLY A 211 -3.52 -25.75 -6.02
CA GLY A 211 -2.80 -25.85 -4.75
C GLY A 211 -3.74 -26.18 -3.58
N GLN A 212 -3.12 -26.61 -2.48
CA GLN A 212 -3.86 -26.92 -1.25
C GLN A 212 -3.76 -25.74 -0.27
N ILE A 213 -4.91 -25.29 0.18
CA ILE A 213 -5.07 -24.33 1.27
C ILE A 213 -6.20 -24.82 2.17
N SER A 214 -6.29 -24.33 3.40
CA SER A 214 -7.41 -24.65 4.29
C SER A 214 -8.73 -24.12 3.72
N ASP A 215 -9.84 -24.75 4.08
CA ASP A 215 -11.17 -24.29 3.68
C ASP A 215 -11.45 -22.88 4.22
N SER A 216 -11.00 -22.60 5.43
CA SER A 216 -11.09 -21.28 6.03
C SER A 216 -10.36 -20.21 5.20
N LEU A 217 -9.12 -20.47 4.79
CA LEU A 217 -8.39 -19.53 3.94
C LEU A 217 -9.07 -19.36 2.58
N ARG A 218 -9.60 -20.45 2.01
CA ARG A 218 -10.34 -20.39 0.74
C ARG A 218 -11.59 -19.52 0.87
N GLU A 219 -12.29 -19.61 1.99
CA GLU A 219 -13.47 -18.80 2.28
C GLU A 219 -13.10 -17.30 2.37
N ILE A 220 -12.04 -16.97 3.10
CA ILE A 220 -11.52 -15.60 3.20
C ILE A 220 -11.14 -15.05 1.82
N LEU A 221 -10.40 -15.82 1.02
CA LEU A 221 -9.99 -15.39 -0.32
C LEU A 221 -11.19 -15.18 -1.25
N ARG A 222 -12.23 -16.01 -1.15
CA ARG A 222 -13.48 -15.83 -1.90
C ARG A 222 -14.22 -14.56 -1.51
N TYR A 223 -14.32 -14.26 -0.22
CA TYR A 223 -14.88 -13.00 0.26
C TYR A 223 -14.08 -11.81 -0.27
N MET A 224 -12.76 -11.82 -0.14
CA MET A 224 -11.89 -10.74 -0.63
C MET A 224 -11.89 -10.60 -2.17
N ASN A 225 -12.23 -11.66 -2.91
CA ASN A 225 -12.35 -11.58 -4.37
C ASN A 225 -13.56 -10.78 -4.82
N ASP A 226 -14.71 -11.00 -4.19
CA ASP A 226 -15.95 -10.29 -4.50
C ASP A 226 -16.81 -10.10 -3.24
N PRO A 227 -16.46 -9.10 -2.40
CA PRO A 227 -17.18 -8.86 -1.14
C PRO A 227 -18.66 -8.55 -1.33
N LYS A 228 -19.02 -7.88 -2.45
CA LYS A 228 -20.41 -7.46 -2.72
C LYS A 228 -21.34 -8.62 -3.04
N SER A 229 -20.84 -9.65 -3.71
CA SER A 229 -21.63 -10.83 -4.08
C SER A 229 -21.53 -11.95 -3.03
N TYR A 230 -20.66 -11.80 -2.02
CA TYR A 230 -20.46 -12.82 -1.00
C TYR A 230 -21.58 -12.77 0.05
N PRO A 231 -22.26 -13.90 0.34
CA PRO A 231 -23.36 -13.95 1.33
C PRO A 231 -22.79 -13.96 2.77
N VAL A 232 -22.44 -12.79 3.30
CA VAL A 232 -21.78 -12.62 4.61
C VAL A 232 -22.60 -13.21 5.76
N ASP A 233 -23.93 -13.16 5.65
CA ASP A 233 -24.85 -13.78 6.60
C ASP A 233 -24.68 -15.31 6.73
N LYS A 234 -24.14 -15.95 5.68
CA LYS A 234 -23.86 -17.39 5.62
C LYS A 234 -22.40 -17.74 5.85
N ALA A 235 -21.55 -16.72 6.12
CA ALA A 235 -20.14 -16.97 6.38
C ALA A 235 -19.95 -17.91 7.57
N GLU A 236 -19.14 -18.96 7.38
CA GLU A 236 -18.78 -19.88 8.46
C GLU A 236 -17.77 -19.24 9.41
N LEU A 237 -16.90 -18.38 8.89
CA LEU A 237 -15.86 -17.71 9.64
C LEU A 237 -16.34 -16.39 10.26
N PRO A 238 -16.25 -16.25 11.60
CA PRO A 238 -16.56 -14.98 12.27
C PRO A 238 -15.74 -13.81 11.75
N LEU A 239 -14.48 -14.05 11.37
CA LEU A 239 -13.59 -13.01 10.82
C LEU A 239 -14.21 -12.28 9.63
N ILE A 240 -14.87 -12.98 8.71
CA ILE A 240 -15.50 -12.36 7.54
C ILE A 240 -16.59 -11.37 7.96
N ARG A 241 -17.42 -11.77 8.93
CA ARG A 241 -18.45 -10.86 9.49
C ARG A 241 -17.83 -9.66 10.17
N SER A 242 -16.77 -9.87 10.96
CA SER A 242 -16.07 -8.77 11.62
C SER A 242 -15.44 -7.79 10.63
N ILE A 243 -14.90 -8.27 9.51
CA ILE A 243 -14.38 -7.42 8.44
C ILE A 243 -15.53 -6.62 7.79
N ASP A 244 -16.63 -7.28 7.44
CA ASP A 244 -17.76 -6.65 6.77
C ASP A 244 -18.45 -5.61 7.68
N GLU A 245 -18.61 -5.92 8.97
CA GLU A 245 -19.10 -5.00 9.99
C GLU A 245 -18.18 -3.77 10.11
N ALA A 246 -16.86 -3.97 10.17
CA ALA A 246 -15.90 -2.88 10.24
C ALA A 246 -15.93 -1.98 8.99
N VAL A 247 -16.11 -2.55 7.79
CA VAL A 247 -16.32 -1.81 6.55
C VAL A 247 -17.62 -1.00 6.62
N GLY A 248 -18.70 -1.59 7.14
CA GLY A 248 -19.98 -0.91 7.32
C GLY A 248 -19.88 0.26 8.30
N GLU A 249 -19.26 0.05 9.46
CA GLU A 249 -19.03 1.08 10.47
C GLU A 249 -18.18 2.24 9.92
N ALA A 250 -17.10 1.92 9.19
CA ALA A 250 -16.26 2.93 8.54
C ALA A 250 -17.07 3.84 7.62
N LYS A 251 -17.90 3.27 6.75
CA LYS A 251 -18.75 4.03 5.83
C LYS A 251 -19.74 4.95 6.53
N MET A 252 -20.15 4.61 7.76
CA MET A 252 -21.07 5.43 8.58
C MET A 252 -20.33 6.49 9.40
N SER A 253 -19.02 6.37 9.59
CA SER A 253 -18.21 7.33 10.33
C SER A 253 -17.96 8.60 9.52
N ASN A 254 -18.27 9.76 10.08
CA ASN A 254 -17.99 11.05 9.45
C ASN A 254 -16.47 11.29 9.35
N GLU A 255 -15.72 10.87 10.36
CA GLU A 255 -14.27 11.00 10.42
C GLU A 255 -13.61 10.20 9.29
N TRP A 256 -14.02 8.93 9.11
CA TRP A 256 -13.51 8.11 8.04
C TRP A 256 -13.87 8.68 6.66
N ARG A 257 -15.12 9.12 6.48
CA ARG A 257 -15.59 9.73 5.21
C ARG A 257 -14.77 10.95 4.83
N HIS A 258 -14.48 11.82 5.80
CA HIS A 258 -13.65 13.00 5.60
C HIS A 258 -12.20 12.62 5.26
N ALA A 259 -11.60 11.69 5.99
CA ALA A 259 -10.25 11.20 5.71
C ALA A 259 -10.16 10.53 4.31
N TYR A 260 -11.17 9.75 3.93
CA TYR A 260 -11.26 9.14 2.60
C TYR A 260 -11.37 10.17 1.48
N MET A 261 -12.12 11.24 1.69
CA MET A 261 -12.22 12.34 0.73
C MET A 261 -10.86 13.01 0.52
N ILE A 262 -10.14 13.33 1.58
CA ILE A 262 -8.79 13.90 1.49
C ILE A 262 -7.86 12.94 0.75
N TYR A 263 -7.90 11.65 1.08
CA TYR A 263 -7.14 10.62 0.40
C TYR A 263 -7.41 10.61 -1.11
N GLN A 264 -8.68 10.66 -1.54
CA GLN A 264 -9.07 10.70 -2.95
C GLN A 264 -8.55 11.95 -3.66
N ILE A 265 -8.60 13.12 -3.02
CA ILE A 265 -8.03 14.37 -3.56
C ILE A 265 -6.52 14.21 -3.80
N HIS A 266 -5.79 13.67 -2.83
CA HIS A 266 -4.35 13.44 -2.99
C HIS A 266 -4.01 12.44 -4.11
N GLN A 267 -4.83 11.41 -4.30
CA GLN A 267 -4.69 10.44 -5.39
C GLN A 267 -4.88 11.12 -6.75
N GLN A 268 -5.97 11.89 -6.91
CA GLN A 268 -6.25 12.64 -8.14
C GLN A 268 -5.12 13.63 -8.48
N ASP A 269 -4.64 14.37 -7.49
CA ASP A 269 -3.51 15.28 -7.66
C ASP A 269 -2.21 14.56 -8.07
N ALA A 270 -1.99 13.37 -7.55
CA ALA A 270 -0.83 12.57 -7.91
C ALA A 270 -0.93 12.03 -9.35
N GLU A 271 -2.13 11.62 -9.78
CA GLU A 271 -2.42 11.21 -11.15
C GLU A 271 -2.23 12.36 -12.13
N LEU A 272 -2.86 13.51 -11.89
CA LEU A 272 -2.72 14.70 -12.73
C LEU A 272 -1.24 15.11 -12.89
N ARG A 273 -0.50 15.17 -11.78
CA ARG A 273 0.95 15.43 -11.83
C ARG A 273 1.73 14.34 -12.55
N GLY A 274 1.24 13.10 -12.52
CA GLY A 274 1.81 11.98 -13.26
C GLY A 274 1.60 12.12 -14.77
N GLU A 275 0.39 12.46 -15.17
CA GLU A 275 0.01 12.71 -16.57
C GLU A 275 0.79 13.89 -17.15
N GLU A 276 0.80 15.04 -16.50
CA GLU A 276 1.58 16.22 -16.92
C GLU A 276 3.07 15.90 -17.13
N ARG A 277 3.65 15.14 -16.17
CA ARG A 277 5.05 14.70 -16.31
C ARG A 277 5.24 13.72 -17.45
N GLY A 278 4.24 12.85 -17.69
CA GLY A 278 4.22 11.90 -18.80
C GLY A 278 4.15 12.61 -20.15
N GLU A 279 3.24 13.56 -20.30
CA GLU A 279 3.08 14.41 -21.50
C GLU A 279 4.36 15.21 -21.79
N LYS A 280 4.88 15.90 -20.77
CA LYS A 280 6.12 16.66 -20.93
C LYS A 280 7.30 15.77 -21.33
N ARG A 281 7.41 14.57 -20.77
CA ARG A 281 8.44 13.58 -21.16
C ARG A 281 8.27 13.13 -22.61
N ASN A 282 7.02 12.94 -23.05
CA ASN A 282 6.73 12.55 -24.44
C ASN A 282 7.05 13.68 -25.42
N MET A 283 6.67 14.94 -25.10
CA MET A 283 7.03 16.12 -25.86
C MET A 283 8.55 16.25 -26.03
N VAL A 284 9.30 16.09 -24.93
CA VAL A 284 10.78 16.11 -24.95
C VAL A 284 11.34 14.97 -25.81
N LYS A 285 10.83 13.75 -25.65
CA LYS A 285 11.28 12.60 -26.46
C LYS A 285 11.05 12.82 -27.94
N THR A 286 9.88 13.35 -28.30
CA THR A 286 9.52 13.67 -29.69
C THR A 286 10.42 14.77 -30.24
N ALA A 287 10.64 15.86 -29.48
CA ALA A 287 11.53 16.94 -29.88
C ALA A 287 12.98 16.47 -30.12
N MET A 288 13.49 15.58 -29.24
CA MET A 288 14.82 14.99 -29.41
C MET A 288 14.91 14.11 -30.67
N GLY A 289 13.85 13.36 -30.99
CA GLY A 289 13.77 12.61 -32.26
C GLY A 289 13.84 13.54 -33.48
N MET A 290 13.05 14.61 -33.48
CA MET A 290 13.03 15.61 -34.56
C MET A 290 14.35 16.37 -34.70
N LEU A 291 15.03 16.67 -33.58
CA LEU A 291 16.37 17.27 -33.59
C LEU A 291 17.42 16.36 -34.24
N ARG A 292 17.34 15.03 -34.04
CA ARG A 292 18.24 14.07 -34.71
C ARG A 292 18.03 14.01 -36.21
N GLU A 293 16.80 14.23 -36.67
CA GLU A 293 16.45 14.33 -38.09
C GLU A 293 16.73 15.72 -38.68
N ASN A 294 17.35 16.63 -37.90
CA ASN A 294 17.71 18.01 -38.31
C ASN A 294 16.50 18.86 -38.75
N LEU A 295 15.33 18.65 -38.16
CA LEU A 295 14.15 19.50 -38.43
C LEU A 295 14.35 20.91 -37.86
N PRO A 296 13.76 21.96 -38.52
CA PRO A 296 13.82 23.33 -38.02
C PRO A 296 13.21 23.48 -36.63
N ILE A 297 13.85 24.28 -35.75
CA ILE A 297 13.45 24.43 -34.35
C ILE A 297 12.02 24.99 -34.25
N GLU A 298 11.64 25.91 -35.15
CA GLU A 298 10.29 26.48 -35.19
C GLU A 298 9.24 25.42 -35.52
N MET A 299 9.57 24.44 -36.37
CA MET A 299 8.70 23.33 -36.69
C MET A 299 8.56 22.39 -35.49
N ILE A 300 9.68 22.07 -34.81
CA ILE A 300 9.68 21.26 -33.60
C ILE A 300 8.82 21.90 -32.50
N SER A 301 8.97 23.21 -32.27
CA SER A 301 8.18 23.97 -31.30
C SER A 301 6.67 23.88 -31.61
N ARG A 302 6.30 24.07 -32.86
CA ARG A 302 4.90 24.02 -33.31
C ARG A 302 4.27 22.63 -33.13
N ILE A 303 5.04 21.56 -33.36
CA ILE A 303 4.54 20.17 -33.26
C ILE A 303 4.50 19.67 -31.81
N THR A 304 5.50 20.02 -31.02
CA THR A 304 5.65 19.48 -29.66
C THR A 304 5.06 20.38 -28.58
N GLY A 305 4.77 21.66 -28.88
CA GLY A 305 4.35 22.65 -27.90
C GLY A 305 5.47 23.16 -26.99
N LEU A 306 6.70 22.64 -27.12
CA LEU A 306 7.85 23.14 -26.36
C LEU A 306 8.29 24.50 -26.85
N SER A 307 8.72 25.36 -25.96
CA SER A 307 9.30 26.64 -26.32
C SER A 307 10.64 26.48 -27.04
N ILE A 308 10.98 27.43 -27.90
CA ILE A 308 12.29 27.50 -28.61
C ILE A 308 13.45 27.41 -27.61
N SER A 309 13.30 28.06 -26.43
CA SER A 309 14.31 28.02 -25.36
C SER A 309 14.52 26.58 -24.81
N GLU A 310 13.43 25.85 -24.57
CA GLU A 310 13.52 24.44 -24.12
C GLU A 310 14.17 23.55 -25.17
N ILE A 311 13.81 23.72 -26.44
CA ILE A 311 14.38 22.94 -27.55
C ILE A 311 15.88 23.22 -27.70
N ASN A 312 16.31 24.50 -27.56
CA ASN A 312 17.72 24.86 -27.59
C ASN A 312 18.50 24.22 -26.42
N LYS A 313 17.91 24.13 -25.21
CA LYS A 313 18.52 23.43 -24.08
C LYS A 313 18.67 21.92 -24.37
N LEU A 314 17.69 21.30 -25.02
CA LEU A 314 17.77 19.90 -25.42
C LEU A 314 18.86 19.65 -26.45
N LYS A 315 19.03 20.59 -27.42
CA LYS A 315 20.08 20.54 -28.43
C LYS A 315 21.48 20.70 -27.84
N ALA A 316 21.62 21.50 -26.78
CA ALA A 316 22.91 21.75 -26.11
C ALA A 316 23.27 20.67 -25.06
N ALA A 317 22.34 19.82 -24.67
CA ALA A 317 22.60 18.74 -23.73
C ALA A 317 23.50 17.66 -24.39
N PRO A 318 24.62 17.23 -23.76
CA PRO A 318 25.46 16.18 -24.31
C PRO A 318 24.63 14.89 -24.42
N SER A 319 24.72 14.21 -25.56
CA SER A 319 24.10 12.91 -25.81
C SER A 319 24.59 11.95 -24.71
N ALA A 320 23.71 11.57 -23.79
CA ALA A 320 24.01 10.47 -22.89
C ALA A 320 24.10 9.21 -23.74
N THR A 321 25.30 8.74 -23.95
CA THR A 321 25.64 7.43 -24.54
C THR A 321 25.14 6.29 -23.68
#